data_de5252055f0dccbf8cf3b4c8f7472fd6
#
_entry.id   de5252055f0dccbf8cf3b4c8f7472fd6
#
_cell.length_a   1.000
_cell.length_b   1.000
_cell.length_c   1.000
_cell.angle_alpha   90.00
_cell.angle_beta   90.00
_cell.angle_gamma   90.00
#
_symmetry.space_group_name_H-M   'P 1'
#
loop_
_entity.id
_entity.type
_entity.pdbx_description
1 polymer ?
#
loop_
_entity_poly.entity_id
_entity_poly.type
_entity_poly.pdbx_seq_one_letter_code
_entity_poly.pdbx_strand_id
1 'polypeptide(L)'
;MIEYIKGELTELTPAQATVEAAGVGYGLSISLNTFSAIQGIRSQESGEKKKVVKLYVYEAIREDAYVLYGFVNKKEREMFELLITVSGVGANTARMMLSGMSVSELCNAISTGNARLIQSVKGIGKMTAQRIIVDLKDKIVALGIADEIPAGGNMQAPVNTQVKDEAVSALTMLGFAPAPTQKVVMQILQEQPDAPVEQVVKLALKQIK
;
A
#
# COMPACT_ATOMS: atom_id res chain seq x y z
N MET A 1 1.03 -7.19 18.91
CA MET A 1 0.68 -7.00 17.48
C MET A 1 1.91 -7.27 16.65
N ILE A 2 1.78 -8.09 15.62
CA ILE A 2 2.85 -8.38 14.67
C ILE A 2 2.84 -7.31 13.58
N GLU A 3 3.90 -6.50 13.49
CA GLU A 3 3.99 -5.41 12.50
C GLU A 3 4.37 -5.93 11.12
N TYR A 4 5.35 -6.83 11.06
CA TYR A 4 5.78 -7.51 9.85
C TYR A 4 6.48 -8.83 10.17
N ILE A 5 6.52 -9.71 9.19
CA ILE A 5 7.34 -10.92 9.22
C ILE A 5 8.36 -10.82 8.10
N LYS A 6 9.64 -11.00 8.43
CA LYS A 6 10.74 -11.07 7.47
C LYS A 6 11.44 -12.42 7.61
N GLY A 7 11.47 -13.18 6.54
CA GLY A 7 12.04 -14.52 6.55
C GLY A 7 12.08 -15.16 5.18
N GLU A 8 12.37 -16.44 5.16
CA GLU A 8 12.40 -17.25 3.97
C GLU A 8 10.98 -17.59 3.49
N LEU A 9 10.72 -17.38 2.20
CA LEU A 9 9.48 -17.83 1.58
C LEU A 9 9.57 -19.33 1.31
N THR A 10 8.84 -20.15 2.08
CA THR A 10 8.84 -21.61 1.95
C THR A 10 7.73 -22.10 1.03
N GLU A 11 6.57 -21.42 1.04
CA GLU A 11 5.44 -21.77 0.18
C GLU A 11 4.77 -20.52 -0.35
N LEU A 12 4.28 -20.55 -1.59
CA LEU A 12 3.55 -19.46 -2.22
C LEU A 12 2.43 -20.01 -3.11
N THR A 13 1.21 -19.63 -2.79
CA THR A 13 0.01 -19.86 -3.60
C THR A 13 -0.68 -18.52 -3.90
N PRO A 14 -1.61 -18.44 -4.85
CA PRO A 14 -2.33 -17.19 -5.13
C PRO A 14 -3.08 -16.57 -3.94
N ALA A 15 -3.35 -17.36 -2.90
CA ALA A 15 -4.12 -16.94 -1.73
C ALA A 15 -3.35 -16.96 -0.41
N GLN A 16 -2.17 -17.59 -0.39
CA GLN A 16 -1.41 -17.80 0.84
C GLN A 16 0.09 -17.79 0.57
N ALA A 17 0.84 -17.22 1.50
CA ALA A 17 2.30 -17.32 1.57
C ALA A 17 2.71 -17.89 2.93
N THR A 18 3.67 -18.81 2.96
CA THR A 18 4.30 -19.27 4.20
C THR A 18 5.71 -18.68 4.28
N VAL A 19 5.95 -17.91 5.34
CA VAL A 19 7.25 -17.27 5.60
C VAL A 19 7.85 -17.87 6.85
N GLU A 20 9.02 -18.48 6.73
CA GLU A 20 9.77 -19.01 7.86
C GLU A 20 10.68 -17.95 8.44
N ALA A 21 10.52 -17.65 9.73
CA ALA A 21 11.36 -16.75 10.48
C ALA A 21 11.76 -17.42 11.81
N ALA A 22 13.06 -17.50 12.07
CA ALA A 22 13.61 -18.11 13.29
C ALA A 22 13.10 -19.55 13.58
N GLY A 23 12.90 -20.36 12.53
CA GLY A 23 12.43 -21.74 12.65
C GLY A 23 10.92 -21.88 12.86
N VAL A 24 10.15 -20.77 12.75
CA VAL A 24 8.69 -20.79 12.82
C VAL A 24 8.11 -20.41 11.45
N GLY A 25 7.25 -21.28 10.90
CA GLY A 25 6.50 -21.00 9.66
C GLY A 25 5.21 -20.23 9.92
N TYR A 26 5.12 -19.03 9.38
CA TYR A 26 3.93 -18.17 9.46
C TYR A 26 3.12 -18.27 8.17
N GLY A 27 1.91 -18.82 8.24
CA GLY A 27 0.97 -18.82 7.13
C GLY A 27 0.19 -17.51 7.04
N LEU A 28 0.35 -16.78 5.94
CA LEU A 28 -0.29 -15.48 5.72
C LEU A 28 -1.27 -15.58 4.56
N SER A 29 -2.52 -15.15 4.78
CA SER A 29 -3.49 -14.93 3.72
C SER A 29 -3.12 -13.67 2.95
N ILE A 30 -2.96 -13.77 1.61
CA ILE A 30 -2.50 -12.67 0.76
C ILE A 30 -3.50 -12.34 -0.35
N SER A 31 -3.41 -11.12 -0.89
CA SER A 31 -4.11 -10.70 -2.11
C SER A 31 -3.39 -11.24 -3.36
N LEU A 32 -4.07 -11.23 -4.52
CA LEU A 32 -3.44 -11.53 -5.81
C LEU A 32 -2.36 -10.50 -6.18
N ASN A 33 -2.55 -9.24 -5.78
CA ASN A 33 -1.54 -8.19 -5.99
C ASN A 33 -0.28 -8.47 -5.17
N THR A 34 -0.43 -8.85 -3.90
CA THR A 34 0.69 -9.30 -3.05
C THR A 34 1.36 -10.54 -3.65
N PHE A 35 0.60 -11.54 -4.12
CA PHE A 35 1.14 -12.74 -4.76
C PHE A 35 1.99 -12.38 -5.99
N SER A 36 1.46 -11.55 -6.90
CA SER A 36 2.16 -11.11 -8.11
C SER A 36 3.45 -10.34 -7.79
N ALA A 37 3.38 -9.46 -6.78
CA ALA A 37 4.55 -8.71 -6.33
C ALA A 37 5.64 -9.63 -5.75
N ILE A 38 5.26 -10.63 -4.94
CA ILE A 38 6.20 -11.61 -4.39
C ILE A 38 6.82 -12.44 -5.52
N GLN A 39 6.03 -12.87 -6.51
CA GLN A 39 6.56 -13.59 -7.68
C GLN A 39 7.58 -12.76 -8.46
N GLY A 40 7.32 -11.46 -8.62
CA GLY A 40 8.18 -10.52 -9.33
C GLY A 40 9.52 -10.24 -8.62
N ILE A 41 9.64 -10.51 -7.33
CA ILE A 41 10.92 -10.43 -6.62
C ILE A 41 11.82 -11.56 -7.18
N ARG A 42 12.67 -11.22 -8.13
CA ARG A 42 13.69 -12.13 -8.65
C ARG A 42 14.63 -12.50 -7.51
N SER A 43 14.88 -13.79 -7.31
CA SER A 43 16.06 -14.24 -6.60
C SER A 43 17.26 -13.66 -7.33
N GLN A 44 17.86 -12.61 -6.81
CA GLN A 44 19.13 -12.09 -7.32
C GLN A 44 20.15 -13.19 -7.09
N GLU A 45 20.72 -13.66 -8.19
CA GLU A 45 21.81 -14.61 -8.34
C GLU A 45 21.46 -16.12 -8.36
N SER A 46 21.87 -16.73 -9.48
CA SER A 46 21.97 -18.15 -9.73
C SER A 46 22.80 -18.87 -8.67
N GLY A 47 22.12 -19.63 -7.83
CA GLY A 47 22.66 -20.46 -6.77
C GLY A 47 21.62 -20.53 -5.65
N GLU A 48 21.28 -21.69 -5.18
CA GLU A 48 20.26 -22.08 -4.16
C GLU A 48 20.01 -21.07 -2.99
N LYS A 49 19.87 -19.80 -3.28
CA LYS A 49 19.57 -18.77 -2.26
C LYS A 49 18.07 -18.72 -2.03
N LYS A 50 17.71 -19.09 -0.85
CA LYS A 50 16.37 -18.98 -0.26
C LYS A 50 15.80 -17.58 -0.47
N LYS A 51 14.60 -17.51 -1.03
CA LYS A 51 13.91 -16.24 -1.31
C LYS A 51 13.47 -15.60 -0.01
N VAL A 52 14.12 -14.52 0.41
CA VAL A 52 13.74 -13.76 1.61
C VAL A 52 12.72 -12.69 1.23
N VAL A 53 11.61 -12.66 1.96
CA VAL A 53 10.54 -11.68 1.80
C VAL A 53 10.27 -10.96 3.12
N LYS A 54 9.71 -9.74 3.01
CA LYS A 54 9.16 -9.01 4.15
C LYS A 54 7.70 -8.70 3.84
N LEU A 55 6.80 -9.19 4.67
CA LEU A 55 5.36 -8.93 4.57
C LEU A 55 4.89 -8.19 5.81
N TYR A 56 4.18 -7.07 5.62
CA TYR A 56 3.45 -6.39 6.69
C TYR A 56 2.24 -7.22 7.06
N VAL A 57 1.88 -7.21 8.34
CA VAL A 57 0.88 -8.13 8.87
C VAL A 57 -0.29 -7.38 9.47
N TYR A 58 -1.48 -7.91 9.28
CA TYR A 58 -2.67 -7.63 10.05
C TYR A 58 -3.16 -8.91 10.72
N GLU A 59 -3.39 -8.87 12.03
CA GLU A 59 -3.86 -9.99 12.83
C GLU A 59 -5.38 -9.92 12.99
N ALA A 60 -6.11 -10.83 12.36
CA ALA A 60 -7.54 -10.99 12.57
C ALA A 60 -7.77 -12.05 13.63
N ILE A 61 -7.95 -11.61 14.87
CA ILE A 61 -8.19 -12.47 16.03
C ILE A 61 -9.69 -12.49 16.34
N ARG A 62 -10.28 -13.69 16.36
CA ARG A 62 -11.66 -13.96 16.74
C ARG A 62 -11.69 -15.10 17.73
N GLU A 63 -12.83 -15.36 18.33
CA GLU A 63 -13.02 -16.48 19.28
C GLU A 63 -12.71 -17.84 18.65
N ASP A 64 -13.03 -18.00 17.37
CA ASP A 64 -12.94 -19.24 16.61
C ASP A 64 -11.79 -19.28 15.57
N ALA A 65 -11.08 -18.17 15.38
CA ALA A 65 -10.06 -18.08 14.33
C ALA A 65 -8.96 -17.06 14.63
N TYR A 66 -7.73 -17.43 14.31
CA TYR A 66 -6.58 -16.52 14.28
C TYR A 66 -5.96 -16.56 12.90
N VAL A 67 -6.13 -15.49 12.13
CA VAL A 67 -5.68 -15.41 10.74
C VAL A 67 -4.74 -14.23 10.58
N LEU A 68 -3.56 -14.50 10.00
CA LEU A 68 -2.62 -13.45 9.58
C LEU A 68 -2.89 -13.09 8.12
N TYR A 69 -3.03 -11.79 7.86
CA TYR A 69 -3.08 -11.23 6.51
C TYR A 69 -1.74 -10.57 6.20
N GLY A 70 -1.18 -10.87 5.00
CA GLY A 70 0.13 -10.38 4.59
C GLY A 70 0.06 -9.43 3.41
N PHE A 71 0.87 -8.36 3.44
CA PHE A 71 0.92 -7.29 2.45
C PHE A 71 2.36 -6.94 2.10
N VAL A 72 2.64 -6.61 0.83
CA VAL A 72 4.00 -6.25 0.41
C VAL A 72 4.44 -4.88 0.87
N ASN A 73 3.50 -3.98 1.14
CA ASN A 73 3.79 -2.63 1.61
C ASN A 73 2.76 -2.15 2.65
N LYS A 74 3.11 -1.07 3.36
CA LYS A 74 2.26 -0.48 4.40
C LYS A 74 0.95 0.08 3.84
N LYS A 75 0.97 0.68 2.65
CA LYS A 75 -0.22 1.29 2.02
C LYS A 75 -1.30 0.25 1.71
N GLU A 76 -0.89 -0.94 1.26
CA GLU A 76 -1.83 -2.04 1.03
C GLU A 76 -2.47 -2.50 2.36
N ARG A 77 -1.69 -2.60 3.44
CA ARG A 77 -2.20 -2.90 4.78
C ARG A 77 -3.13 -1.80 5.29
N GLU A 78 -2.75 -0.53 5.19
CA GLU A 78 -3.57 0.62 5.60
C GLU A 78 -4.91 0.66 4.85
N MET A 79 -4.89 0.43 3.54
CA MET A 79 -6.11 0.31 2.76
C MET A 79 -6.98 -0.87 3.23
N PHE A 80 -6.38 -2.02 3.52
CA PHE A 80 -7.09 -3.16 4.09
C PHE A 80 -7.73 -2.80 5.44
N GLU A 81 -6.98 -2.17 6.34
CA GLU A 81 -7.47 -1.72 7.64
C GLU A 81 -8.64 -0.74 7.51
N LEU A 82 -8.56 0.21 6.58
CA LEU A 82 -9.68 1.10 6.28
C LEU A 82 -10.92 0.35 5.78
N LEU A 83 -10.75 -0.58 4.84
CA LEU A 83 -11.86 -1.35 4.28
C LEU A 83 -12.61 -2.14 5.35
N ILE A 84 -11.91 -2.78 6.28
CA ILE A 84 -12.55 -3.56 7.35
C ILE A 84 -13.27 -2.71 8.41
N THR A 85 -13.04 -1.39 8.47
CA THR A 85 -13.83 -0.49 9.31
C THR A 85 -15.25 -0.28 8.79
N VAL A 86 -15.47 -0.56 7.50
CA VAL A 86 -16.77 -0.35 6.87
C VAL A 86 -17.72 -1.50 7.20
N SER A 87 -18.88 -1.17 7.73
CA SER A 87 -19.91 -2.18 8.04
C SER A 87 -20.33 -2.97 6.80
N GLY A 88 -20.22 -4.29 6.88
CA GLY A 88 -20.49 -5.21 5.77
C GLY A 88 -19.24 -5.58 4.95
N VAL A 89 -18.06 -5.09 5.33
CA VAL A 89 -16.77 -5.48 4.72
C VAL A 89 -15.94 -6.23 5.75
N GLY A 90 -15.87 -7.55 5.63
CA GLY A 90 -14.99 -8.38 6.45
C GLY A 90 -13.60 -8.50 5.86
N ALA A 91 -12.65 -9.05 6.65
CA ALA A 91 -11.25 -9.22 6.25
C ALA A 91 -11.08 -9.98 4.92
N ASN A 92 -11.86 -11.05 4.71
CA ASN A 92 -11.81 -11.79 3.44
C ASN A 92 -12.33 -10.95 2.26
N THR A 93 -13.38 -10.15 2.46
CA THR A 93 -13.92 -9.23 1.43
C THR A 93 -12.89 -8.15 1.08
N ALA A 94 -12.25 -7.54 2.10
CA ALA A 94 -11.18 -6.56 1.90
C ALA A 94 -10.00 -7.16 1.11
N ARG A 95 -9.57 -8.39 1.45
CA ARG A 95 -8.54 -9.12 0.70
C ARG A 95 -8.94 -9.36 -0.77
N MET A 96 -10.21 -9.70 -1.01
CA MET A 96 -10.73 -9.88 -2.39
C MET A 96 -10.75 -8.56 -3.15
N MET A 97 -11.08 -7.44 -2.50
CA MET A 97 -11.01 -6.11 -3.12
C MET A 97 -9.58 -5.79 -3.55
N LEU A 98 -8.60 -5.99 -2.66
CA LEU A 98 -7.17 -5.83 -2.94
C LEU A 98 -6.61 -6.86 -3.94
N SER A 99 -7.32 -7.95 -4.20
CA SER A 99 -6.98 -8.88 -5.27
C SER A 99 -7.52 -8.44 -6.64
N GLY A 100 -8.63 -7.74 -6.67
CA GLY A 100 -9.27 -7.28 -7.90
C GLY A 100 -8.86 -5.88 -8.34
N MET A 101 -8.35 -5.06 -7.42
CA MET A 101 -7.96 -3.67 -7.66
C MET A 101 -6.69 -3.34 -6.88
N SER A 102 -5.80 -2.57 -7.48
CA SER A 102 -4.67 -1.96 -6.78
C SER A 102 -5.16 -0.91 -5.78
N VAL A 103 -4.29 -0.52 -4.85
CA VAL A 103 -4.59 0.57 -3.89
C VAL A 103 -4.97 1.86 -4.62
N SER A 104 -4.24 2.20 -5.69
CA SER A 104 -4.51 3.40 -6.50
C SER A 104 -5.87 3.35 -7.19
N GLU A 105 -6.25 2.20 -7.76
CA GLU A 105 -7.56 2.01 -8.39
C GLU A 105 -8.69 2.09 -7.36
N LEU A 106 -8.52 1.52 -6.17
CA LEU A 106 -9.47 1.63 -5.06
C LEU A 106 -9.63 3.08 -4.61
N CYS A 107 -8.53 3.80 -4.41
CA CYS A 107 -8.55 5.21 -4.05
C CYS A 107 -9.29 6.05 -5.10
N ASN A 108 -9.01 5.82 -6.38
CA ASN A 108 -9.68 6.51 -7.47
C ASN A 108 -11.18 6.18 -7.51
N ALA A 109 -11.56 4.91 -7.39
CA ALA A 109 -12.95 4.49 -7.37
C ALA A 109 -13.74 5.13 -6.22
N ILE A 110 -13.14 5.22 -5.04
CA ILE A 110 -13.76 5.84 -3.86
C ILE A 110 -13.85 7.37 -4.03
N SER A 111 -12.77 8.03 -4.44
CA SER A 111 -12.72 9.49 -4.62
C SER A 111 -13.69 9.98 -5.67
N THR A 112 -13.81 9.25 -6.80
CA THR A 112 -14.74 9.57 -7.91
C THR A 112 -16.15 9.06 -7.68
N GLY A 113 -16.42 8.32 -6.59
CA GLY A 113 -17.73 7.76 -6.30
C GLY A 113 -18.15 6.63 -7.25
N ASN A 114 -17.18 5.91 -7.85
CA ASN A 114 -17.47 4.84 -8.82
C ASN A 114 -17.92 3.54 -8.14
N ALA A 115 -19.17 3.56 -7.65
CA ALA A 115 -19.78 2.41 -6.99
C ALA A 115 -19.85 1.16 -7.90
N ARG A 116 -19.95 1.31 -9.21
CA ARG A 116 -20.00 0.18 -10.15
C ARG A 116 -18.71 -0.62 -10.15
N LEU A 117 -17.57 0.06 -10.14
CA LEU A 117 -16.26 -0.60 -10.07
C LEU A 117 -16.10 -1.37 -8.75
N ILE A 118 -16.51 -0.78 -7.63
CA ILE A 118 -16.46 -1.45 -6.32
C ILE A 118 -17.39 -2.67 -6.27
N GLN A 119 -18.57 -2.60 -6.89
CA GLN A 119 -19.52 -3.72 -6.99
C GLN A 119 -19.03 -4.86 -7.89
N SER A 120 -18.04 -4.67 -8.74
CA SER A 120 -17.48 -5.75 -9.56
C SER A 120 -16.78 -6.82 -8.71
N VAL A 121 -16.44 -6.49 -7.47
CA VAL A 121 -15.87 -7.46 -6.53
C VAL A 121 -16.97 -8.37 -5.99
N LYS A 122 -16.78 -9.68 -6.13
CA LYS A 122 -17.72 -10.68 -5.64
C LYS A 122 -17.99 -10.50 -4.14
N GLY A 123 -19.27 -10.43 -3.78
CA GLY A 123 -19.71 -10.28 -2.38
C GLY A 123 -19.96 -8.82 -1.96
N ILE A 124 -19.76 -7.85 -2.86
CA ILE A 124 -20.07 -6.44 -2.59
C ILE A 124 -21.34 -6.04 -3.32
N GLY A 125 -22.40 -5.81 -2.54
CA GLY A 125 -23.66 -5.28 -3.04
C GLY A 125 -23.64 -3.76 -3.19
N LYS A 126 -24.69 -3.22 -3.87
CA LYS A 126 -24.85 -1.78 -4.11
C LYS A 126 -24.76 -0.94 -2.82
N MET A 127 -25.41 -1.38 -1.75
CA MET A 127 -25.43 -0.66 -0.46
C MET A 127 -24.04 -0.64 0.19
N THR A 128 -23.33 -1.77 0.15
CA THR A 128 -21.97 -1.88 0.70
C THR A 128 -21.00 -1.00 -0.08
N ALA A 129 -21.08 -1.00 -1.41
CA ALA A 129 -20.24 -0.14 -2.27
C ALA A 129 -20.47 1.35 -1.99
N GLN A 130 -21.72 1.78 -1.83
CA GLN A 130 -22.03 3.16 -1.45
C GLN A 130 -21.50 3.53 -0.06
N ARG A 131 -21.63 2.62 0.91
CA ARG A 131 -21.10 2.82 2.26
C ARG A 131 -19.56 2.94 2.24
N ILE A 132 -18.85 2.08 1.50
CA ILE A 132 -17.41 2.20 1.31
C ILE A 132 -17.03 3.60 0.82
N ILE A 133 -17.73 4.12 -0.19
CA ILE A 133 -17.46 5.45 -0.73
C ILE A 133 -17.67 6.53 0.34
N VAL A 134 -18.81 6.51 1.02
CA VAL A 134 -19.15 7.54 2.02
C VAL A 134 -18.19 7.51 3.21
N ASP A 135 -17.92 6.30 3.75
CA ASP A 135 -17.13 6.15 4.97
C ASP A 135 -15.62 6.39 4.76
N LEU A 136 -15.11 6.15 3.53
CA LEU A 136 -13.68 6.18 3.27
C LEU A 136 -13.20 7.38 2.46
N LYS A 137 -14.06 8.11 1.78
CA LYS A 137 -13.66 9.24 0.90
C LYS A 137 -12.76 10.25 1.62
N ASP A 138 -13.18 10.73 2.77
CA ASP A 138 -12.42 11.72 3.53
C ASP A 138 -11.17 11.12 4.20
N LYS A 139 -11.24 9.86 4.62
CA LYS A 139 -10.13 9.16 5.26
C LYS A 139 -8.97 8.90 4.29
N ILE A 140 -9.27 8.56 3.04
CA ILE A 140 -8.26 8.32 2.00
C ILE A 140 -7.49 9.60 1.68
N VAL A 141 -8.19 10.74 1.63
CA VAL A 141 -7.56 12.06 1.42
C VAL A 141 -6.67 12.41 2.61
N ALA A 142 -7.15 12.20 3.84
CA ALA A 142 -6.41 12.52 5.08
C ALA A 142 -5.12 11.68 5.25
N LEU A 143 -5.10 10.45 4.73
CA LEU A 143 -3.93 9.56 4.82
C LEU A 143 -2.92 9.75 3.67
N GLY A 144 -3.18 10.68 2.72
CA GLY A 144 -2.31 10.90 1.57
C GLY A 144 -2.19 9.70 0.63
N ILE A 145 -3.04 8.68 0.80
CA ILE A 145 -3.05 7.49 -0.07
C ILE A 145 -3.52 7.88 -1.49
N ALA A 146 -4.30 8.96 -1.60
CA ALA A 146 -4.82 9.49 -2.87
C ALA A 146 -3.80 10.32 -3.67
N ASP A 147 -2.77 10.87 -3.02
CA ASP A 147 -1.87 11.87 -3.63
C ASP A 147 -0.83 11.26 -4.60
N GLU A 148 -0.80 9.94 -4.76
CA GLU A 148 0.06 9.24 -5.71
C GLU A 148 -0.67 8.75 -6.97
N ILE A 149 -1.90 9.22 -7.21
CA ILE A 149 -2.59 8.95 -8.47
C ILE A 149 -2.12 9.97 -9.49
N PRO A 150 -1.37 9.58 -10.55
CA PRO A 150 -1.15 10.47 -11.68
C PRO A 150 -2.52 10.74 -12.30
N ALA A 151 -3.04 11.95 -12.13
CA ALA A 151 -4.21 12.40 -12.87
C ALA A 151 -3.85 12.42 -14.36
N GLY A 152 -4.32 11.42 -15.10
CA GLY A 152 -4.34 11.42 -16.56
C GLY A 152 -2.98 11.32 -17.23
N GLY A 153 -2.76 10.17 -17.85
CA GLY A 153 -1.90 9.89 -18.99
C GLY A 153 -0.77 10.86 -19.31
N ASN A 154 0.42 10.57 -18.79
CA ASN A 154 1.67 10.76 -19.53
C ASN A 154 2.72 9.87 -18.86
N MET A 155 3.36 9.02 -19.66
CA MET A 155 4.55 8.27 -19.26
C MET A 155 5.66 9.28 -18.98
N GLN A 156 5.84 9.64 -17.69
CA GLN A 156 7.04 10.32 -17.24
C GLN A 156 7.87 9.35 -16.41
N ALA A 157 9.20 9.47 -16.52
CA ALA A 157 10.19 8.63 -15.90
C ALA A 157 9.91 8.31 -14.42
N PRO A 158 10.29 7.15 -13.90
CA PRO A 158 10.02 6.75 -12.52
C PRO A 158 10.70 7.73 -11.56
N VAL A 159 9.93 8.66 -11.02
CA VAL A 159 10.38 9.48 -9.88
C VAL A 159 10.65 8.52 -8.73
N ASN A 160 11.83 8.62 -8.14
CA ASN A 160 12.24 7.77 -7.02
C ASN A 160 11.32 8.03 -5.82
N THR A 161 10.26 7.22 -5.70
CA THR A 161 9.18 7.37 -4.70
C THR A 161 9.73 7.32 -3.28
N GLN A 162 10.81 6.57 -3.05
CA GLN A 162 11.45 6.48 -1.74
C GLN A 162 12.08 7.80 -1.32
N VAL A 163 12.79 8.48 -2.22
CA VAL A 163 13.39 9.80 -1.98
C VAL A 163 12.32 10.86 -1.72
N LYS A 164 11.20 10.80 -2.45
CA LYS A 164 10.05 11.69 -2.23
C LYS A 164 9.49 11.53 -0.81
N ASP A 165 9.18 10.30 -0.41
CA ASP A 165 8.53 10.03 0.88
C ASP A 165 9.45 10.37 2.05
N GLU A 166 10.74 10.08 1.96
CA GLU A 166 11.73 10.45 2.96
C GLU A 166 11.89 11.97 3.07
N ALA A 167 11.94 12.69 1.95
CA ALA A 167 12.07 14.15 1.94
C ALA A 167 10.82 14.85 2.52
N VAL A 168 9.62 14.39 2.17
CA VAL A 168 8.36 14.92 2.72
C VAL A 168 8.27 14.65 4.22
N SER A 169 8.64 13.45 4.68
CA SER A 169 8.65 13.10 6.08
C SER A 169 9.61 14.00 6.89
N ALA A 170 10.83 14.19 6.39
CA ALA A 170 11.82 15.04 7.03
C ALA A 170 11.35 16.50 7.17
N LEU A 171 10.76 17.06 6.11
CA LEU A 171 10.24 18.42 6.13
C LEU A 171 9.02 18.58 7.04
N THR A 172 8.16 17.57 7.12
CA THR A 172 7.02 17.57 8.04
C THR A 172 7.48 17.51 9.49
N MET A 173 8.53 16.73 9.81
CA MET A 173 9.15 16.72 11.13
C MET A 173 9.79 18.09 11.50
N LEU A 174 10.22 18.87 10.52
CA LEU A 174 10.70 20.24 10.70
C LEU A 174 9.58 21.28 10.87
N GLY A 175 8.32 20.84 10.85
CA GLY A 175 7.15 21.69 11.11
C GLY A 175 6.49 22.31 9.88
N PHE A 176 6.87 21.90 8.67
CA PHE A 176 6.21 22.38 7.45
C PHE A 176 4.91 21.60 7.17
N ALA A 177 3.90 22.30 6.65
CA ALA A 177 2.63 21.68 6.32
C ALA A 177 2.78 20.65 5.19
N PRO A 178 2.15 19.45 5.28
CA PRO A 178 2.36 18.36 4.33
C PRO A 178 2.04 18.72 2.87
N ALA A 179 0.91 19.41 2.62
CA ALA A 179 0.45 19.70 1.27
C ALA A 179 1.39 20.60 0.44
N PRO A 180 1.89 21.76 0.95
CA PRO A 180 2.86 22.55 0.22
C PRO A 180 4.21 21.86 0.08
N THR A 181 4.65 21.11 1.10
CA THR A 181 5.90 20.34 1.09
C THR A 181 5.92 19.32 -0.03
N GLN A 182 4.86 18.56 -0.19
CA GLN A 182 4.73 17.53 -1.20
C GLN A 182 4.79 18.12 -2.62
N LYS A 183 4.15 19.27 -2.85
CA LYS A 183 4.19 20.00 -4.13
C LYS A 183 5.61 20.39 -4.52
N VAL A 184 6.34 21.01 -3.57
CA VAL A 184 7.71 21.48 -3.80
C VAL A 184 8.68 20.30 -4.01
N VAL A 185 8.57 19.24 -3.22
CA VAL A 185 9.40 18.04 -3.37
C VAL A 185 9.17 17.37 -4.73
N MET A 186 7.91 17.26 -5.18
CA MET A 186 7.61 16.73 -6.52
C MET A 186 8.20 17.58 -7.64
N GLN A 187 8.12 18.89 -7.53
CA GLN A 187 8.69 19.80 -8.54
C GLN A 187 10.22 19.63 -8.63
N ILE A 188 10.90 19.56 -7.49
CA ILE A 188 12.35 19.36 -7.43
C ILE A 188 12.74 18.01 -8.06
N LEU A 189 12.00 16.93 -7.77
CA LEU A 189 12.28 15.61 -8.33
C LEU A 189 11.93 15.49 -9.82
N GLN A 190 11.02 16.32 -10.34
CA GLN A 190 10.79 16.43 -11.78
C GLN A 190 11.96 17.11 -12.52
N GLU A 191 12.60 18.11 -11.88
CA GLU A 191 13.76 18.82 -12.42
C GLU A 191 15.06 18.00 -12.24
N GLN A 192 15.15 17.23 -11.13
CA GLN A 192 16.33 16.43 -10.75
C GLN A 192 15.91 15.04 -10.26
N PRO A 193 15.61 14.09 -11.17
CA PRO A 193 15.07 12.76 -10.79
C PRO A 193 16.00 11.91 -9.93
N ASP A 194 17.32 12.09 -10.07
CA ASP A 194 18.35 11.32 -9.36
C ASP A 194 18.90 12.04 -8.12
N ALA A 195 18.29 13.17 -7.71
CA ALA A 195 18.77 13.91 -6.53
C ALA A 195 18.60 13.08 -5.24
N PRO A 196 19.63 13.00 -4.38
CA PRO A 196 19.53 12.34 -3.08
C PRO A 196 18.60 13.12 -2.14
N VAL A 197 18.02 12.42 -1.15
CA VAL A 197 17.06 12.98 -0.17
C VAL A 197 17.56 14.28 0.44
N GLU A 198 18.83 14.33 0.86
CA GLU A 198 19.45 15.49 1.50
C GLU A 198 19.42 16.74 0.60
N GLN A 199 19.68 16.55 -0.70
CA GLN A 199 19.65 17.64 -1.66
C GLN A 199 18.22 18.13 -1.92
N VAL A 200 17.27 17.20 -2.03
CA VAL A 200 15.85 17.52 -2.19
C VAL A 200 15.33 18.33 -0.99
N VAL A 201 15.63 17.89 0.23
CA VAL A 201 15.26 18.62 1.47
C VAL A 201 15.88 20.01 1.49
N LYS A 202 17.16 20.14 1.16
CA LYS A 202 17.87 21.43 1.13
C LYS A 202 17.30 22.43 0.10
N LEU A 203 16.90 21.93 -1.05
CA LEU A 203 16.26 22.74 -2.10
C LEU A 203 14.83 23.11 -1.69
N ALA A 204 14.08 22.18 -1.11
CA ALA A 204 12.72 22.42 -0.64
C ALA A 204 12.67 23.49 0.46
N LEU A 205 13.60 23.46 1.41
CA LEU A 205 13.72 24.48 2.48
C LEU A 205 13.93 25.91 1.93
N LYS A 206 14.47 26.06 0.73
CA LYS A 206 14.64 27.36 0.07
C LYS A 206 13.39 27.85 -0.66
N GLN A 207 12.49 26.93 -1.02
CA GLN A 207 11.31 27.21 -1.84
C GLN A 207 10.01 27.24 -1.02
N ILE A 208 9.96 26.52 0.10
CA ILE A 208 8.81 26.52 1.01
C ILE A 208 8.88 27.80 1.85
N LYS A 209 7.92 28.68 1.66
CA LYS A 209 7.71 29.88 2.49
C LYS A 209 6.66 29.61 3.56
#